data_2939300e4c9377fa47f7c7401d964b8c
#
_entry.id   2939300e4c9377fa47f7c7401d964b8c
#
_cell.length_a   1.000
_cell.length_b   1.000
_cell.length_c   1.000
_cell.angle_alpha   90.00
_cell.angle_beta   90.00
_cell.angle_gamma   90.00
#
_symmetry.space_group_name_H-M   'P 1'
#
loop_
_entity.id
_entity.type
_entity.pdbx_description
1 polymer ?
#
loop_
_entity_poly.entity_id
_entity_poly.type
_entity_poly.pdbx_seq_one_letter_code
_entity_poly.pdbx_strand_id
1 'polypeptide(L)'
;PYTSTMVFLVRKNNPKQIRDWNDLAKDGVNIVIAKTSGNGRYAFLGAYGYGLKANNGNKQEAQKLVASILKNTPVFENGGRAAATTFTQRNIGDVLITFENEANYVSKKLTQGQFEIVYPSYTISAESPVAVV
;
A
#
# COMPACT_ATOMS: atom_id res chain seq x y z
N PRO A 1 21.80 -4.99 -6.81
CA PRO A 1 20.68 -4.44 -6.05
C PRO A 1 19.42 -4.43 -6.89
N TYR A 2 18.32 -4.54 -6.24
CA TYR A 2 17.04 -4.41 -6.91
C TYR A 2 16.21 -3.37 -6.18
N THR A 3 15.25 -2.81 -6.89
CA THR A 3 14.30 -1.88 -6.30
C THR A 3 12.91 -2.50 -6.34
N SER A 4 12.11 -2.18 -5.34
CA SER A 4 10.73 -2.61 -5.30
C SER A 4 9.89 -1.40 -4.93
N THR A 5 8.80 -1.19 -5.67
CA THR A 5 7.93 -0.05 -5.44
C THR A 5 6.70 -0.46 -4.66
N MET A 6 6.14 0.48 -3.90
CA MET A 6 4.89 0.24 -3.22
C MET A 6 3.75 0.33 -4.22
N VAL A 7 2.83 -0.62 -4.12
CA VAL A 7 1.64 -0.65 -4.96
C VAL A 7 0.43 -0.97 -4.10
N PHE A 8 -0.74 -0.85 -4.68
CA PHE A 8 -1.99 -1.22 -4.03
C PHE A 8 -2.54 -2.47 -4.69
N LEU A 9 -2.85 -3.48 -3.89
CA LEU A 9 -3.56 -4.65 -4.38
C LEU A 9 -5.03 -4.48 -4.01
N VAL A 10 -5.89 -4.49 -5.02
CA VAL A 10 -7.32 -4.27 -4.82
C VAL A 10 -8.09 -5.48 -5.33
N ARG A 11 -9.35 -5.57 -4.95
CA ARG A 11 -10.20 -6.67 -5.40
C ARG A 11 -10.55 -6.50 -6.87
N LYS A 12 -10.91 -7.59 -7.51
CA LYS A 12 -11.25 -7.60 -8.93
C LYS A 12 -12.29 -6.50 -9.22
N ASN A 13 -12.07 -5.80 -10.32
CA ASN A 13 -12.91 -4.69 -10.77
C ASN A 13 -12.82 -3.45 -9.90
N ASN A 14 -11.93 -3.44 -8.91
CA ASN A 14 -11.64 -2.27 -8.08
C ASN A 14 -12.95 -1.59 -7.58
N PRO A 15 -13.74 -2.28 -6.76
CA PRO A 15 -15.06 -1.76 -6.41
C PRO A 15 -15.04 -0.45 -5.62
N LYS A 16 -13.94 -0.14 -4.94
CA LYS A 16 -13.80 1.12 -4.21
C LYS A 16 -13.14 2.20 -5.05
N GLN A 17 -12.81 1.90 -6.30
CA GLN A 17 -12.20 2.85 -7.23
C GLN A 17 -10.95 3.49 -6.67
N ILE A 18 -10.07 2.66 -6.12
CA ILE A 18 -8.82 3.11 -5.53
C ILE A 18 -7.78 3.22 -6.63
N ARG A 19 -7.27 4.41 -6.86
CA ARG A 19 -6.31 4.66 -7.94
C ARG A 19 -5.06 5.35 -7.46
N ASP A 20 -5.14 6.09 -6.35
CA ASP A 20 -4.00 6.82 -5.82
C ASP A 20 -4.15 6.97 -4.32
N TRP A 21 -3.16 7.57 -3.69
CA TRP A 21 -3.11 7.70 -2.23
C TRP A 21 -4.31 8.43 -1.64
N ASN A 22 -4.81 9.44 -2.34
CA ASN A 22 -5.95 10.19 -1.82
C ASN A 22 -7.22 9.33 -1.74
N ASP A 23 -7.32 8.30 -2.58
CA ASP A 23 -8.47 7.42 -2.53
C ASP A 23 -8.47 6.55 -1.29
N LEU A 24 -7.30 6.33 -0.69
CA LEU A 24 -7.19 5.57 0.55
C LEU A 24 -7.76 6.32 1.75
N ALA A 25 -7.89 7.63 1.63
CA ALA A 25 -8.41 8.45 2.72
C ALA A 25 -9.93 8.56 2.70
N LYS A 26 -10.59 8.00 1.71
CA LYS A 26 -12.05 8.08 1.61
C LYS A 26 -12.73 7.27 2.70
N ASP A 27 -13.90 7.73 3.11
CA ASP A 27 -14.69 7.00 4.09
C ASP A 27 -15.08 5.63 3.53
N GLY A 28 -15.04 4.62 4.38
CA GLY A 28 -15.45 3.29 3.98
C GLY A 28 -14.38 2.44 3.32
N VAL A 29 -13.19 2.98 3.14
CA VAL A 29 -12.06 2.21 2.62
C VAL A 29 -11.31 1.58 3.79
N ASN A 30 -11.15 0.27 3.77
CA ASN A 30 -10.42 -0.44 4.81
C ASN A 30 -9.09 -0.93 4.25
N ILE A 31 -8.02 -0.54 4.88
CA ILE A 31 -6.66 -0.75 4.41
C ILE A 31 -5.98 -1.82 5.26
N VAL A 32 -5.20 -2.68 4.62
CA VAL A 32 -4.35 -3.65 5.31
C VAL A 32 -2.90 -3.31 4.98
N ILE A 33 -2.06 -3.21 6.02
CA ILE A 33 -0.65 -2.90 5.86
C ILE A 33 0.15 -3.77 6.81
N ALA A 34 1.35 -4.17 6.40
CA ALA A 34 2.28 -4.82 7.30
C ALA A 34 2.88 -3.78 8.24
N LYS A 35 2.86 -4.08 9.52
CA LYS A 35 3.32 -3.18 10.58
C LYS A 35 4.83 -3.06 10.60
N THR A 36 5.51 -4.16 10.34
CA THR A 36 6.96 -4.24 10.48
C THR A 36 7.62 -4.37 9.11
N SER A 37 8.89 -4.58 9.11
CA SER A 37 9.71 -4.88 7.92
C SER A 37 9.65 -3.82 6.84
N GLY A 38 9.39 -2.60 7.19
CA GLY A 38 9.49 -1.51 6.23
C GLY A 38 8.24 -1.24 5.41
N ASN A 39 7.32 -2.21 5.28
CA ASN A 39 6.12 -1.98 4.46
C ASN A 39 5.32 -0.78 4.97
N GLY A 40 5.04 -0.75 6.26
CA GLY A 40 4.29 0.38 6.81
C GLY A 40 5.04 1.69 6.67
N ARG A 41 6.34 1.65 6.92
CA ARG A 41 7.17 2.84 6.80
C ARG A 41 7.14 3.41 5.39
N TYR A 42 7.37 2.57 4.38
CA TYR A 42 7.37 3.04 3.00
C TYR A 42 5.99 3.44 2.54
N ALA A 43 4.95 2.80 3.03
CA ALA A 43 3.59 3.20 2.72
C ALA A 43 3.31 4.62 3.20
N PHE A 44 3.69 4.93 4.44
CA PHE A 44 3.45 6.27 4.97
C PHE A 44 4.34 7.32 4.33
N LEU A 45 5.58 6.97 4.00
CA LEU A 45 6.44 7.89 3.26
C LEU A 45 5.86 8.19 1.88
N GLY A 46 5.33 7.18 1.20
CA GLY A 46 4.68 7.39 -0.08
C GLY A 46 3.46 8.29 0.02
N ALA A 47 2.62 8.05 1.02
CA ALA A 47 1.45 8.87 1.24
C ALA A 47 1.82 10.33 1.57
N TYR A 48 2.82 10.51 2.42
CA TYR A 48 3.27 11.84 2.80
C TYR A 48 3.84 12.57 1.59
N GLY A 49 4.69 11.89 0.82
CA GLY A 49 5.27 12.49 -0.39
C GLY A 49 4.21 12.87 -1.41
N TYR A 50 3.23 12.01 -1.60
CA TYR A 50 2.10 12.34 -2.47
C TYR A 50 1.35 13.57 -1.97
N GLY A 51 1.09 13.62 -0.67
CA GLY A 51 0.39 14.77 -0.08
C GLY A 51 1.13 16.07 -0.25
N LEU A 52 2.46 16.05 -0.10
CA LEU A 52 3.26 17.24 -0.33
C LEU A 52 3.18 17.67 -1.78
N LYS A 53 3.31 16.74 -2.70
CA LYS A 53 3.30 17.06 -4.12
C LYS A 53 1.94 17.58 -4.57
N ALA A 54 0.87 16.98 -4.07
CA ALA A 54 -0.49 17.38 -4.45
C ALA A 54 -0.90 18.73 -3.87
N ASN A 55 -0.27 19.16 -2.78
CA ASN A 55 -0.64 20.35 -2.06
C ASN A 55 0.47 21.40 -2.02
N ASN A 56 1.32 21.41 -3.01
CA ASN A 56 2.38 22.40 -3.19
C ASN A 56 3.32 22.52 -1.99
N GLY A 57 3.63 21.38 -1.37
CA GLY A 57 4.54 21.33 -0.24
C GLY A 57 3.91 21.63 1.10
N ASN A 58 2.60 21.68 1.19
CA ASN A 58 1.91 21.93 2.45
C ASN A 58 1.99 20.72 3.35
N LYS A 59 2.81 20.82 4.39
CA LYS A 59 3.05 19.70 5.31
C LYS A 59 1.79 19.33 6.09
N GLN A 60 0.98 20.30 6.44
CA GLN A 60 -0.24 20.04 7.20
C GLN A 60 -1.21 19.19 6.41
N GLU A 61 -1.37 19.49 5.13
CA GLU A 61 -2.25 18.70 4.27
C GLU A 61 -1.71 17.31 4.04
N ALA A 62 -0.39 17.18 3.91
CA ALA A 62 0.23 15.86 3.78
C ALA A 62 0.02 15.04 5.06
N GLN A 63 0.15 15.67 6.22
CA GLN A 63 -0.09 14.99 7.50
C GLN A 63 -1.53 14.57 7.66
N LYS A 64 -2.47 15.38 7.20
CA LYS A 64 -3.88 15.01 7.22
C LYS A 64 -4.15 13.77 6.38
N LEU A 65 -3.53 13.70 5.21
CA LEU A 65 -3.68 12.54 4.36
C LEU A 65 -3.17 11.28 5.05
N VAL A 66 -1.99 11.35 5.65
CA VAL A 66 -1.43 10.20 6.37
C VAL A 66 -2.32 9.82 7.53
N ALA A 67 -2.83 10.79 8.28
CA ALA A 67 -3.71 10.51 9.40
C ALA A 67 -5.00 9.83 8.95
N SER A 68 -5.56 10.25 7.83
CA SER A 68 -6.77 9.63 7.28
C SER A 68 -6.52 8.20 6.84
N ILE A 69 -5.37 7.95 6.24
CA ILE A 69 -4.98 6.60 5.84
C ILE A 69 -4.80 5.72 7.07
N LEU A 70 -4.16 6.23 8.11
CA LEU A 70 -4.03 5.50 9.38
C LEU A 70 -5.38 5.17 9.98
N LYS A 71 -6.28 6.13 9.97
CA LYS A 71 -7.63 5.93 10.50
C LYS A 71 -8.35 4.81 9.76
N ASN A 72 -8.09 4.69 8.47
CA ASN A 72 -8.72 3.67 7.64
C ASN A 72 -7.97 2.34 7.65
N THR A 73 -6.96 2.19 8.50
CA THR A 73 -6.16 0.98 8.58
C THR A 73 -6.46 0.25 9.90
N PRO A 74 -7.54 -0.52 9.96
CA PRO A 74 -7.88 -1.23 11.20
C PRO A 74 -6.99 -2.42 11.47
N VAL A 75 -6.28 -2.91 10.45
CA VAL A 75 -5.47 -4.12 10.59
C VAL A 75 -4.03 -3.83 10.22
N PHE A 76 -3.15 -3.97 11.20
CA PHE A 76 -1.71 -3.95 10.99
C PHE A 76 -1.18 -5.35 11.29
N GLU A 77 -0.68 -6.03 10.28
CA GLU A 77 -0.13 -7.36 10.45
C GLU A 77 1.38 -7.30 10.69
N ASN A 78 1.94 -8.38 11.24
CA ASN A 78 3.34 -8.41 11.61
C ASN A 78 4.29 -8.81 10.50
N GLY A 79 3.90 -8.66 9.27
CA GLY A 79 4.78 -8.98 8.16
C GLY A 79 4.03 -8.91 6.86
N GLY A 80 4.78 -8.79 5.77
CA GLY A 80 4.19 -8.64 4.44
C GLY A 80 3.38 -9.85 4.03
N ARG A 81 3.87 -11.07 4.33
CA ARG A 81 3.15 -12.27 3.97
C ARG A 81 1.89 -12.43 4.80
N ALA A 82 1.95 -12.10 6.09
CA ALA A 82 0.77 -12.17 6.94
C ALA A 82 -0.30 -11.16 6.49
N ALA A 83 0.12 -9.96 6.10
CA ALA A 83 -0.81 -8.96 5.59
C ALA A 83 -1.46 -9.44 4.30
N ALA A 84 -0.68 -10.03 3.40
CA ALA A 84 -1.21 -10.57 2.15
C ALA A 84 -2.22 -11.69 2.42
N THR A 85 -1.91 -12.58 3.34
CA THR A 85 -2.82 -13.68 3.70
C THR A 85 -4.13 -13.14 4.27
N THR A 86 -4.04 -12.15 5.16
CA THR A 86 -5.23 -11.52 5.73
C THR A 86 -6.12 -10.95 4.64
N PHE A 87 -5.52 -10.23 3.71
CA PHE A 87 -6.28 -9.60 2.64
C PHE A 87 -6.87 -10.63 1.66
N THR A 88 -6.07 -11.60 1.23
CA THR A 88 -6.49 -12.51 0.16
C THR A 88 -7.29 -13.68 0.65
N GLN A 89 -6.86 -14.33 1.72
CA GLN A 89 -7.49 -15.58 2.16
C GLN A 89 -8.54 -15.36 3.21
N ARG A 90 -8.36 -14.36 4.07
CA ARG A 90 -9.36 -14.05 5.09
C ARG A 90 -10.36 -13.00 4.64
N ASN A 91 -10.18 -12.44 3.46
CA ASN A 91 -11.10 -11.45 2.86
C ASN A 91 -11.30 -10.22 3.73
N ILE A 92 -10.26 -9.78 4.39
CA ILE A 92 -10.30 -8.60 5.25
C ILE A 92 -9.71 -7.42 4.50
N GLY A 93 -10.43 -6.30 4.46
CA GLY A 93 -9.96 -5.06 3.85
C GLY A 93 -10.35 -4.90 2.40
N ASP A 94 -10.23 -3.67 1.92
CA ASP A 94 -10.51 -3.32 0.53
C ASP A 94 -9.25 -3.19 -0.30
N VAL A 95 -8.13 -2.89 0.35
CA VAL A 95 -6.87 -2.66 -0.33
C VAL A 95 -5.73 -3.13 0.57
N LEU A 96 -4.72 -3.73 -0.06
CA LEU A 96 -3.48 -4.10 0.60
C LEU A 96 -2.38 -3.21 0.03
N ILE A 97 -1.68 -2.50 0.90
CA ILE A 97 -0.51 -1.72 0.48
C ILE A 97 0.72 -2.58 0.71
N THR A 98 1.43 -2.88 -0.36
CA THR A 98 2.58 -3.77 -0.27
C THR A 98 3.57 -3.46 -1.38
N PHE A 99 4.70 -4.16 -1.39
CA PHE A 99 5.66 -4.02 -2.48
C PHE A 99 5.19 -4.78 -3.70
N GLU A 100 5.62 -4.31 -4.86
CA GLU A 100 5.19 -4.88 -6.13
C GLU A 100 5.49 -6.36 -6.24
N ASN A 101 6.65 -6.80 -5.77
CA ASN A 101 7.00 -8.21 -5.86
C ASN A 101 6.05 -9.08 -5.04
N GLU A 102 5.63 -8.62 -3.87
CA GLU A 102 4.66 -9.37 -3.07
C GLU A 102 3.28 -9.37 -3.75
N ALA A 103 2.87 -8.24 -4.30
CA ALA A 103 1.59 -8.14 -4.99
C ALA A 103 1.56 -9.07 -6.21
N ASN A 104 2.65 -9.13 -6.96
CA ASN A 104 2.73 -10.04 -8.10
C ASN A 104 2.68 -11.50 -7.67
N TYR A 105 3.38 -11.83 -6.59
CA TYR A 105 3.37 -13.20 -6.10
C TYR A 105 1.95 -13.62 -5.71
N VAL A 106 1.28 -12.78 -4.93
CA VAL A 106 -0.07 -13.09 -4.46
C VAL A 106 -1.05 -13.18 -5.62
N SER A 107 -0.99 -12.22 -6.54
CA SER A 107 -1.94 -12.16 -7.64
C SER A 107 -1.77 -13.33 -8.60
N LYS A 108 -0.53 -13.72 -8.89
CA LYS A 108 -0.27 -14.73 -9.88
C LYS A 108 -0.23 -16.14 -9.33
N LYS A 109 0.32 -16.30 -8.12
CA LYS A 109 0.56 -17.64 -7.57
C LYS A 109 -0.57 -18.17 -6.70
N LEU A 110 -1.18 -17.29 -5.92
CA LEU A 110 -2.14 -17.72 -4.92
C LEU A 110 -3.59 -17.53 -5.34
N THR A 111 -3.88 -16.47 -6.11
CA THR A 111 -5.28 -16.09 -6.31
C THR A 111 -5.51 -15.58 -7.73
N GLN A 112 -5.01 -16.29 -8.69
CA GLN A 112 -5.02 -15.85 -10.06
C GLN A 112 -6.36 -15.23 -10.50
N GLY A 113 -6.31 -14.00 -10.97
CA GLY A 113 -7.47 -13.34 -11.54
C GLY A 113 -8.45 -12.70 -10.56
N GLN A 114 -8.19 -12.81 -9.25
CA GLN A 114 -9.12 -12.28 -8.25
C GLN A 114 -8.73 -10.90 -7.72
N PHE A 115 -7.56 -10.43 -8.06
CA PHE A 115 -7.06 -9.15 -7.57
C PHE A 115 -6.40 -8.38 -8.68
N GLU A 116 -6.34 -7.05 -8.52
CA GLU A 116 -5.70 -6.17 -9.49
C GLU A 116 -4.67 -5.33 -8.78
N ILE A 117 -3.59 -5.00 -9.49
CA ILE A 117 -2.53 -4.16 -8.95
C ILE A 117 -2.72 -2.75 -9.48
N VAL A 118 -2.78 -1.79 -8.57
CA VAL A 118 -2.89 -0.38 -8.90
C VAL A 118 -1.56 0.29 -8.59
N TYR A 119 -1.03 1.02 -9.55
CA TYR A 119 0.23 1.73 -9.39
C TYR A 119 -0.07 3.19 -9.08
N PRO A 120 0.25 3.67 -7.86
CA PRO A 120 -0.02 5.06 -7.52
C PRO A 120 0.87 6.00 -8.33
N SER A 121 0.42 7.25 -8.47
CA SER A 121 1.17 8.22 -9.26
C SER A 121 2.49 8.62 -8.60
N TYR A 122 2.59 8.50 -7.29
CA TYR A 122 3.80 8.78 -6.54
C TYR A 122 4.13 7.58 -5.68
N THR A 123 5.38 7.12 -5.73
CA THR A 123 5.79 6.00 -4.91
C THR A 123 7.24 6.16 -4.54
N ILE A 124 7.61 5.55 -3.42
CA ILE A 124 9.00 5.49 -2.99
C ILE A 124 9.49 4.09 -3.24
N SER A 125 10.61 3.98 -3.91
CA SER A 125 11.21 2.69 -4.17
C SER A 125 12.10 2.29 -3.00
N ALA A 126 11.91 1.08 -2.53
CA ALA A 126 12.82 0.51 -1.54
C ALA A 126 13.97 -0.13 -2.29
N GLU A 127 15.16 0.43 -2.12
CA GLU A 127 16.35 -0.11 -2.74
C GLU A 127 16.95 -1.12 -1.79
N SER A 128 17.06 -2.34 -2.24
CA SER A 128 17.73 -3.35 -1.46
C SER A 128 19.23 -3.18 -1.62
N PRO A 129 19.94 -2.75 -0.59
CA PRO A 129 21.38 -2.60 -0.72
C PRO A 129 21.97 -3.98 -0.81
N VAL A 130 22.50 -4.31 -1.90
CA VAL A 130 23.38 -5.42 -1.98
C VAL A 130 24.49 -5.03 -1.09
N ALA A 131 24.67 -5.75 -0.09
CA ALA A 131 25.73 -5.51 0.79
C ALA A 131 26.91 -5.22 0.00
N VAL A 132 27.07 -4.06 -0.14
CA VAL A 132 28.22 -3.64 -0.76
C VAL A 132 29.22 -3.85 0.24
N VAL A 133 29.83 -4.82 0.08
CA VAL A 133 30.73 -5.03 1.00
C VAL A 133 31.98 -4.78 0.76
#